data_d62c4aae5b145fe1407336f3ce0a9903
#
_entry.id   d62c4aae5b145fe1407336f3ce0a9903
#
_cell.length_a   1.000
_cell.length_b   1.000
_cell.length_c   1.000
_cell.angle_alpha   90.00
_cell.angle_beta   90.00
_cell.angle_gamma   90.00
#
_symmetry.space_group_name_H-M   'P 1'
#
loop_
_entity.id
_entity.type
_entity.pdbx_description
1 polymer ?
#
loop_
_entity_poly.entity_id
_entity_poly.type
_entity_poly.pdbx_seq_one_letter_code
_entity_poly.pdbx_strand_id
1 'polypeptide(L)'
;MLQPFEVVTAKLLPTIRARLAQVLLDEYGMRQVEVAKHLGITQAAVSHYKTASRGLDADLVRLFPEIDTEVRTLAARIADGMPQTEQVQAFSTLIDSLMNTQRFCAYHKKLAAIDPACSICFPTPPKP
;
A
#
# COMPACT_ATOMS: atom_id res chain seq x y z
N MET A 1 -15.76 6.24 14.56
CA MET A 1 -14.89 5.09 14.83
C MET A 1 -14.25 4.62 13.52
N LEU A 2 -12.93 4.45 13.52
CA LEU A 2 -12.19 4.10 12.31
C LEU A 2 -12.36 2.60 11.98
N GLN A 3 -12.92 2.31 10.82
CA GLN A 3 -13.09 0.94 10.33
C GLN A 3 -11.79 0.43 9.70
N PRO A 4 -11.57 -0.91 9.62
CA PRO A 4 -10.37 -1.46 8.99
C PRO A 4 -10.15 -0.97 7.55
N PHE A 5 -11.20 -0.92 6.72
CA PHE A 5 -11.04 -0.46 5.34
C PHE A 5 -10.74 1.05 5.25
N GLU A 6 -11.09 1.85 6.27
CA GLU A 6 -10.69 3.26 6.30
C GLU A 6 -9.18 3.40 6.54
N VAL A 7 -8.59 2.51 7.32
CA VAL A 7 -7.13 2.43 7.47
C VAL A 7 -6.48 2.09 6.13
N VAL A 8 -7.08 1.17 5.37
CA VAL A 8 -6.59 0.82 4.03
C VAL A 8 -6.59 2.04 3.12
N THR A 9 -7.71 2.76 3.03
CA THR A 9 -7.85 3.89 2.10
C THR A 9 -7.05 5.11 2.55
N ALA A 10 -6.94 5.34 3.84
CA ALA A 10 -6.26 6.52 4.39
C ALA A 10 -4.75 6.33 4.57
N LYS A 11 -4.28 5.12 4.78
CA LYS A 11 -2.89 4.83 5.16
C LYS A 11 -2.23 3.78 4.27
N LEU A 12 -2.79 2.60 4.16
CA LEU A 12 -2.13 1.48 3.49
C LEU A 12 -2.04 1.68 1.99
N LEU A 13 -3.14 1.98 1.32
CA LEU A 13 -3.17 2.18 -0.13
C LEU A 13 -2.31 3.37 -0.58
N PRO A 14 -2.39 4.55 0.08
CA PRO A 14 -1.47 5.64 -0.24
C PRO A 14 0.01 5.29 -0.04
N THR A 15 0.34 4.51 0.98
CA THR A 15 1.71 4.07 1.23
C THR A 15 2.21 3.18 0.10
N ILE A 16 1.41 2.22 -0.35
CA ILE A 16 1.76 1.33 -1.47
C ILE A 16 1.94 2.16 -2.75
N ARG A 17 1.03 3.08 -3.05
CA ARG A 17 1.11 3.95 -4.24
C ARG A 17 2.35 4.84 -4.21
N ALA A 18 2.64 5.45 -3.06
CA ALA A 18 3.81 6.31 -2.90
C ALA A 18 5.10 5.53 -3.13
N ARG A 19 5.19 4.34 -2.54
CA ARG A 19 6.39 3.51 -2.69
C ARG A 19 6.56 3.03 -4.13
N LEU A 20 5.47 2.61 -4.77
CA LEU A 20 5.49 2.21 -6.18
C LEU A 20 5.91 3.36 -7.10
N ALA A 21 5.37 4.55 -6.87
CA ALA A 21 5.75 5.75 -7.64
C ALA A 21 7.24 6.04 -7.48
N GLN A 22 7.77 5.98 -6.27
CA GLN A 22 9.20 6.20 -6.02
C GLN A 22 10.08 5.20 -6.78
N VAL A 23 9.71 3.94 -6.77
CA VAL A 23 10.46 2.89 -7.49
C VAL A 23 10.43 3.14 -9.01
N LEU A 24 9.27 3.45 -9.56
CA LEU A 24 9.14 3.73 -11.00
C LEU A 24 9.92 4.97 -11.43
N LEU A 25 9.94 6.01 -10.60
CA LEU A 25 10.69 7.23 -10.89
C LEU A 25 12.21 6.99 -10.77
N ASP A 26 12.64 6.40 -9.66
CA ASP A 26 14.06 6.32 -9.28
C ASP A 26 14.79 5.16 -9.94
N GLU A 27 14.16 3.99 -10.05
CA GLU A 27 14.81 2.78 -10.54
C GLU A 27 14.54 2.53 -12.03
N TYR A 28 13.37 2.95 -12.53
CA TYR A 28 13.01 2.77 -13.94
C TYR A 28 13.12 4.06 -14.76
N GLY A 29 13.45 5.17 -14.11
CA GLY A 29 13.64 6.44 -14.80
C GLY A 29 12.41 6.98 -15.53
N MET A 30 11.22 6.58 -15.08
CA MET A 30 9.98 7.07 -15.67
C MET A 30 9.77 8.55 -15.35
N ARG A 31 9.15 9.28 -16.29
CA ARG A 31 8.71 10.64 -16.03
C ARG A 31 7.46 10.64 -15.15
N GLN A 32 7.26 11.72 -14.41
CA GLN A 32 6.08 11.87 -13.54
C GLN A 32 4.76 11.67 -14.29
N VAL A 33 4.67 12.18 -15.52
CA VAL A 33 3.49 12.01 -16.38
C VAL A 33 3.23 10.54 -16.68
N GLU A 34 4.27 9.77 -16.95
CA GLU A 34 4.15 8.34 -17.23
C GLU A 34 3.68 7.57 -16.00
N VAL A 35 4.27 7.87 -14.84
CA VAL A 35 3.87 7.22 -13.57
C VAL A 35 2.40 7.55 -13.26
N ALA A 36 2.01 8.81 -13.39
CA ALA A 36 0.63 9.23 -13.17
C ALA A 36 -0.36 8.47 -14.06
N LYS A 37 -0.01 8.30 -15.33
CA LYS A 37 -0.82 7.55 -16.29
C LYS A 37 -0.94 6.08 -15.91
N HIS A 38 0.17 5.45 -15.55
CA HIS A 38 0.18 4.04 -15.15
C HIS A 38 -0.65 3.79 -13.89
N LEU A 39 -0.52 4.67 -12.89
CA LEU A 39 -1.19 4.49 -11.60
C LEU A 39 -2.62 5.06 -11.56
N GLY A 40 -3.05 5.75 -12.63
CA GLY A 40 -4.37 6.37 -12.66
C GLY A 40 -4.56 7.48 -11.63
N ILE A 41 -3.50 8.23 -11.36
CA ILE A 41 -3.48 9.35 -10.41
C ILE A 41 -3.01 10.63 -11.11
N THR A 42 -3.07 11.75 -10.41
CA THR A 42 -2.62 13.03 -10.97
C THR A 42 -1.10 13.15 -10.94
N GLN A 43 -0.55 13.96 -11.85
CA GLN A 43 0.87 14.29 -11.83
C GLN A 43 1.26 15.00 -10.53
N ALA A 44 0.38 15.83 -9.99
CA ALA A 44 0.60 16.49 -8.71
C ALA A 44 0.79 15.49 -7.57
N ALA A 45 0.00 14.41 -7.54
CA ALA A 45 0.16 13.35 -6.56
C ALA A 45 1.53 12.66 -6.69
N VAL A 46 1.95 12.37 -7.92
CA VAL A 46 3.27 11.78 -8.19
C VAL A 46 4.38 12.71 -7.71
N SER A 47 4.26 14.00 -7.98
CA SER A 47 5.22 15.02 -7.54
C SER A 47 5.35 15.03 -6.01
N HIS A 48 4.23 14.92 -5.29
CA HIS A 48 4.24 14.82 -3.85
C HIS A 48 4.97 13.57 -3.36
N TYR A 49 4.75 12.43 -3.98
CA TYR A 49 5.42 11.18 -3.63
C TYR A 49 6.93 11.25 -3.88
N LYS A 50 7.36 12.00 -4.88
CA LYS A 50 8.77 12.19 -5.20
C LYS A 50 9.50 13.01 -4.14
N THR A 51 8.89 14.11 -3.68
CA THR A 51 9.58 15.10 -2.84
C THR A 51 9.38 14.89 -1.35
N ALA A 52 8.33 14.22 -0.98
CA ALA A 52 7.95 14.10 0.41
C ALA A 52 7.50 12.70 0.74
N SER A 53 7.24 12.52 1.97
CA SER A 53 6.67 11.33 2.54
C SER A 53 5.14 11.31 2.45
N ARG A 54 4.53 12.13 1.60
CA ARG A 54 3.07 12.14 1.47
C ARG A 54 2.56 10.78 1.06
N GLY A 55 1.64 10.24 1.84
CA GLY A 55 1.09 8.91 1.63
C GLY A 55 1.98 7.79 2.13
N LEU A 56 3.26 8.06 2.39
CA LEU A 56 4.18 7.05 2.90
C LEU A 56 4.12 7.05 4.43
N ASP A 57 3.63 5.95 4.98
CA ASP A 57 3.63 5.72 6.42
C ASP A 57 4.82 4.81 6.78
N ALA A 58 5.79 5.38 7.47
CA ALA A 58 7.01 4.67 7.83
C ALA A 58 6.74 3.48 8.77
N ASP A 59 5.74 3.59 9.62
CA ASP A 59 5.35 2.50 10.52
C ASP A 59 4.78 1.32 9.74
N LEU A 60 3.96 1.59 8.72
CA LEU A 60 3.43 0.54 7.85
C LEU A 60 4.52 -0.15 7.04
N VAL A 61 5.48 0.61 6.52
CA VAL A 61 6.60 0.04 5.77
C VAL A 61 7.45 -0.89 6.66
N ARG A 62 7.65 -0.50 7.92
CA ARG A 62 8.36 -1.36 8.88
C ARG A 62 7.55 -2.57 9.30
N LEU A 63 6.25 -2.38 9.50
CA LEU A 63 5.34 -3.45 9.93
C LEU A 63 5.14 -4.50 8.82
N PHE A 64 5.14 -4.06 7.57
CA PHE A 64 4.92 -4.90 6.39
C PHE A 64 6.09 -4.79 5.42
N PRO A 65 7.22 -5.45 5.69
CA PRO A 65 8.36 -5.43 4.77
C PRO A 65 8.03 -6.05 3.40
N GLU A 66 7.01 -6.89 3.31
CA GLU A 66 6.52 -7.45 2.07
C GLU A 66 5.98 -6.39 1.09
N ILE A 67 5.60 -5.19 1.57
CA ILE A 67 5.21 -4.08 0.70
C ILE A 67 6.34 -3.76 -0.28
N ASP A 68 7.55 -3.64 0.20
CA ASP A 68 8.69 -3.28 -0.65
C ASP A 68 8.98 -4.35 -1.70
N THR A 69 8.94 -5.61 -1.31
CA THR A 69 9.12 -6.75 -2.21
C THR A 69 8.06 -6.78 -3.30
N GLU A 70 6.80 -6.67 -2.91
CA GLU A 70 5.67 -6.71 -3.85
C GLU A 70 5.65 -5.48 -4.77
N VAL A 71 5.97 -4.31 -4.24
CA VAL A 71 6.08 -3.08 -5.03
C VAL A 71 7.16 -3.20 -6.10
N ARG A 72 8.31 -3.78 -5.78
CA ARG A 72 9.38 -3.99 -6.75
C ARG A 72 8.98 -4.96 -7.86
N THR A 73 8.31 -6.04 -7.50
CA THR A 73 7.75 -7.00 -8.47
C THR A 73 6.72 -6.31 -9.37
N LEU A 74 5.82 -5.55 -8.78
CA LEU A 74 4.79 -4.85 -9.50
C LEU A 74 5.37 -3.78 -10.43
N ALA A 75 6.37 -3.02 -9.97
CA ALA A 75 7.05 -2.02 -10.78
C ALA A 75 7.69 -2.64 -12.04
N ALA A 76 8.35 -3.77 -11.90
CA ALA A 76 8.93 -4.50 -13.03
C ALA A 76 7.86 -4.90 -14.05
N ARG A 77 6.72 -5.39 -13.60
CA ARG A 77 5.60 -5.78 -14.46
C ARG A 77 4.97 -4.57 -15.16
N ILE A 78 4.81 -3.45 -14.46
CA ILE A 78 4.30 -2.20 -15.04
C ILE A 78 5.25 -1.69 -16.12
N ALA A 79 6.55 -1.70 -15.85
CA ALA A 79 7.56 -1.27 -16.80
C ALA A 79 7.56 -2.16 -18.07
N ASP A 80 7.17 -3.42 -17.92
CA ASP A 80 7.08 -4.40 -19.02
C ASP A 80 5.70 -4.38 -19.72
N GLY A 81 4.84 -3.41 -19.42
CA GLY A 81 3.57 -3.21 -20.12
C GLY A 81 2.34 -3.85 -19.46
N MET A 82 2.36 -4.07 -18.16
CA MET A 82 1.25 -4.64 -17.43
C MET A 82 -0.05 -3.86 -17.64
N PRO A 83 -1.16 -4.51 -18.08
CA PRO A 83 -2.44 -3.83 -18.23
C PRO A 83 -2.97 -3.30 -16.90
N GLN A 84 -3.73 -2.21 -16.95
CA GLN A 84 -4.28 -1.58 -15.75
C GLN A 84 -5.20 -2.52 -14.97
N THR A 85 -5.97 -3.38 -15.66
CA THR A 85 -6.82 -4.37 -15.02
C THR A 85 -6.03 -5.34 -14.14
N GLU A 86 -4.85 -5.75 -14.60
CA GLU A 86 -3.97 -6.61 -13.82
C GLU A 86 -3.34 -5.86 -12.64
N GLN A 87 -3.08 -4.55 -12.80
CA GLN A 87 -2.62 -3.72 -11.69
C GLN A 87 -3.67 -3.66 -10.56
N VAL A 88 -4.94 -3.44 -10.93
CA VAL A 88 -6.05 -3.42 -9.97
C VAL A 88 -6.12 -4.74 -9.20
N GLN A 89 -6.01 -5.86 -9.90
CA GLN A 89 -6.03 -7.18 -9.28
C GLN A 89 -4.84 -7.38 -8.35
N ALA A 90 -3.64 -6.98 -8.77
CA ALA A 90 -2.44 -7.11 -7.95
C ALA A 90 -2.52 -6.28 -6.67
N PHE A 91 -3.01 -5.05 -6.75
CA PHE A 91 -3.25 -4.20 -5.58
C PHE A 91 -4.26 -4.84 -4.63
N SER A 92 -5.38 -5.32 -5.15
CA SER A 92 -6.41 -5.97 -4.34
C SER A 92 -5.88 -7.20 -3.62
N THR A 93 -5.13 -8.03 -4.33
CA THR A 93 -4.52 -9.24 -3.75
C THR A 93 -3.54 -8.89 -2.64
N LEU A 94 -2.69 -7.90 -2.87
CA LEU A 94 -1.73 -7.45 -1.87
C LEU A 94 -2.44 -6.90 -0.62
N ILE A 95 -3.41 -6.02 -0.81
CA ILE A 95 -4.16 -5.43 0.29
C ILE A 95 -4.88 -6.50 1.10
N ASP A 96 -5.55 -7.44 0.45
CA ASP A 96 -6.24 -8.53 1.12
C ASP A 96 -5.27 -9.38 1.95
N SER A 97 -4.11 -9.69 1.41
CA SER A 97 -3.10 -10.45 2.14
C SER A 97 -2.59 -9.72 3.38
N LEU A 98 -2.43 -8.40 3.30
CA LEU A 98 -1.97 -7.59 4.44
C LEU A 98 -3.06 -7.40 5.49
N MET A 99 -4.30 -7.18 5.06
CA MET A 99 -5.44 -7.01 5.96
C MET A 99 -5.74 -8.25 6.79
N ASN A 100 -5.48 -9.43 6.24
CA ASN A 100 -5.77 -10.71 6.89
C ASN A 100 -4.63 -11.16 7.81
N THR A 101 -3.93 -10.22 8.43
CA THR A 101 -2.85 -10.49 9.37
C THR A 101 -3.15 -9.90 10.74
N GLN A 102 -2.61 -10.54 11.78
CA GLN A 102 -2.68 -9.95 13.12
C GLN A 102 -1.94 -8.63 13.22
N ARG A 103 -0.89 -8.44 12.42
CA ARG A 103 -0.14 -7.18 12.36
C ARG A 103 -1.04 -6.03 11.95
N PHE A 104 -1.86 -6.23 10.94
CA PHE A 104 -2.82 -5.21 10.49
C PHE A 104 -3.87 -4.94 11.57
N CYS A 105 -4.38 -5.98 12.19
CA CYS A 105 -5.36 -5.85 13.27
C CYS A 105 -4.78 -5.05 14.44
N ALA A 106 -3.55 -5.32 14.85
CA ALA A 106 -2.85 -4.57 15.89
C ALA A 106 -2.67 -3.10 15.53
N TYR A 107 -2.30 -2.82 14.29
CA TYR A 107 -2.17 -1.46 13.77
C TYR A 107 -3.51 -0.72 13.80
N HIS A 108 -4.58 -1.37 13.34
CA HIS A 108 -5.94 -0.81 13.36
C HIS A 108 -6.41 -0.50 14.78
N LYS A 109 -6.23 -1.43 15.71
CA LYS A 109 -6.61 -1.23 17.12
C LYS A 109 -5.93 -0.01 17.71
N LYS A 110 -4.65 0.16 17.43
CA LYS A 110 -3.85 1.27 17.92
C LYS A 110 -4.34 2.61 17.35
N LEU A 111 -4.58 2.68 16.05
CA LEU A 111 -5.06 3.89 15.38
C LEU A 111 -6.47 4.26 15.80
N ALA A 112 -7.35 3.29 15.91
CA ALA A 112 -8.76 3.50 16.21
C ALA A 112 -9.05 3.61 17.71
N ALA A 113 -8.03 3.47 18.56
CA ALA A 113 -8.15 3.43 20.01
C ALA A 113 -9.17 2.38 20.49
N ILE A 114 -9.15 1.22 19.85
CA ILE A 114 -10.02 0.09 20.19
C ILE A 114 -9.33 -0.77 21.26
N ASP A 115 -10.14 -1.40 22.11
CA ASP A 115 -9.65 -2.33 23.13
C ASP A 115 -8.66 -3.33 22.51
N PRO A 116 -7.42 -3.44 23.05
CA PRO A 116 -6.44 -4.40 22.55
C PRO A 116 -6.91 -5.86 22.57
N ALA A 117 -7.90 -6.19 23.40
CA ALA A 117 -8.47 -7.53 23.46
C ALA A 117 -9.49 -7.82 22.36
N CYS A 118 -9.80 -6.85 21.50
CA CYS A 118 -10.74 -7.05 20.39
C CYS A 118 -10.27 -8.19 19.48
N SER A 119 -11.14 -9.14 19.18
CA SER A 119 -10.85 -10.32 18.36
C SER A 119 -11.91 -10.58 17.28
N ILE A 120 -12.64 -9.53 16.89
CA ILE A 120 -13.77 -9.66 15.96
C ILE A 120 -13.31 -10.16 14.59
N CYS A 121 -12.18 -9.65 14.07
CA CYS A 121 -11.66 -10.05 12.76
C CYS A 121 -11.00 -11.43 12.80
N PHE A 122 -10.50 -11.84 13.96
CA PHE A 122 -9.80 -13.10 14.14
C PHE A 122 -10.31 -13.77 15.41
N PRO A 123 -11.54 -14.33 15.39
CA PRO A 123 -12.11 -15.02 16.58
C PRO A 123 -11.31 -16.25 16.97
N THR A 124 -10.60 -16.85 16.02
CA THR A 124 -9.54 -17.84 16.28
C THR A 124 -8.22 -17.24 15.81
N PRO A 125 -7.09 -17.45 16.54
CA PRO A 125 -5.81 -16.90 16.10
C PRO A 125 -5.49 -17.36 14.69
N PRO A 126 -5.15 -16.44 13.74
CA PRO A 126 -4.73 -16.86 12.44
C PRO A 126 -3.42 -17.65 12.53
N LYS A 127 -3.21 -18.56 11.59
CA LYS A 127 -1.93 -19.28 11.51
C LYS A 127 -0.80 -18.25 11.31
N PRO A 128 0.34 -18.44 11.94
CA PRO A 128 1.48 -17.53 11.79
C PRO A 128 1.95 -17.41 10.34
#